data_9d69f2d98ba497f8f13d0a2cb6b3d7cb
#
_entry.id   9d69f2d98ba497f8f13d0a2cb6b3d7cb
#
_cell.length_a   1.000
_cell.length_b   1.000
_cell.length_c   1.000
_cell.angle_alpha   90.00
_cell.angle_beta   90.00
_cell.angle_gamma   90.00
#
_symmetry.space_group_name_H-M   'P 1'
#
loop_
_entity.id
_entity.type
_entity.pdbx_description
1 polymer ?
#
loop_
_entity_poly.entity_id
_entity_poly.type
_entity_poly.pdbx_seq_one_letter_code
_entity_poly.pdbx_strand_id
1 'polypeptide(L)'
;MAGMPMPSMSMPPDPLAKVESGERVYDYPMDQRATTLWYHDHRMDFTGPSVYRGLAGFWLIQDEEEAALPLPRGERDIPLMICDRAFNADGSFHYPSLDPTLWSPGVEQPYMQGVLGDVMLTNGAAWPVLDVDTARYRFRILNSCNARVMQLELEGPNGTLPFVQIGSDGGLLASPVEHQSLVIAPAQRFDVVVDFSGCKAGDEITVRNLAGQGSTGSVLRFKVTREVADTSSVPAKLSTVEPLVPTASMSRRTMDFHRYPPAG
;
A
#
# COMPACT_ATOMS: atom_id res chain seq x y z
N MET A 1 7.57 -2.37 -44.35
CA MET A 1 8.42 -1.23 -43.96
C MET A 1 9.19 -1.66 -42.73
N ALA A 2 10.51 -1.82 -42.87
CA ALA A 2 11.35 -2.25 -41.77
C ALA A 2 11.44 -1.08 -40.74
N GLY A 3 11.10 -1.35 -39.47
CA GLY A 3 11.21 -0.38 -38.39
C GLY A 3 12.68 0.05 -38.20
N MET A 4 12.92 1.35 -38.23
CA MET A 4 14.22 1.89 -37.86
C MET A 4 14.49 1.55 -36.40
N PRO A 5 15.69 1.08 -36.04
CA PRO A 5 16.06 0.89 -34.65
C PRO A 5 16.10 2.28 -33.98
N MET A 6 15.32 2.44 -32.92
CA MET A 6 15.43 3.63 -32.07
C MET A 6 16.86 3.69 -31.51
N PRO A 7 17.52 4.86 -31.55
CA PRO A 7 18.84 5.00 -30.94
C PRO A 7 18.73 4.72 -29.44
N SER A 8 19.55 3.82 -28.93
CA SER A 8 19.73 3.64 -27.50
C SER A 8 20.25 4.96 -26.93
N MET A 9 19.41 5.75 -26.32
CA MET A 9 19.86 6.88 -25.52
C MET A 9 20.53 6.31 -24.27
N SER A 10 21.83 6.08 -24.35
CA SER A 10 22.64 5.92 -23.15
C SER A 10 22.60 7.27 -22.44
N MET A 11 21.83 7.36 -21.36
CA MET A 11 21.92 8.52 -20.46
C MET A 11 23.37 8.69 -20.03
N PRO A 12 23.90 9.93 -20.03
CA PRO A 12 25.23 10.16 -19.48
C PRO A 12 25.27 9.65 -18.03
N PRO A 13 26.38 9.07 -17.58
CA PRO A 13 26.48 8.55 -16.22
C PRO A 13 26.16 9.70 -15.24
N ASP A 14 25.23 9.46 -14.32
CA ASP A 14 24.93 10.40 -13.25
C ASP A 14 26.19 10.61 -12.40
N PRO A 15 26.76 11.83 -12.33
CA PRO A 15 27.95 12.10 -11.55
C PRO A 15 27.75 11.92 -10.04
N LEU A 16 26.49 11.85 -9.58
CA LEU A 16 26.12 11.59 -8.20
C LEU A 16 25.82 10.12 -7.94
N ALA A 17 25.79 9.28 -8.97
CA ALA A 17 25.60 7.85 -8.81
C ALA A 17 26.79 7.20 -8.10
N LYS A 18 26.52 6.60 -6.95
CA LYS A 18 27.52 5.76 -6.27
C LYS A 18 27.47 4.37 -6.89
N VAL A 19 28.48 4.04 -7.67
CA VAL A 19 28.67 2.70 -8.23
C VAL A 19 29.61 1.93 -7.30
N GLU A 20 29.10 0.88 -6.66
CA GLU A 20 29.86 0.00 -5.79
C GLU A 20 29.75 -1.43 -6.30
N SER A 21 30.82 -2.22 -6.12
CA SER A 21 30.82 -3.65 -6.41
C SER A 21 30.99 -4.44 -5.11
N GLY A 22 30.21 -5.52 -4.95
CA GLY A 22 30.22 -6.33 -3.74
C GLY A 22 29.15 -5.91 -2.74
N GLU A 23 29.54 -5.38 -1.60
CA GLU A 23 28.63 -5.00 -0.52
C GLU A 23 28.32 -3.51 -0.54
N ARG A 24 27.07 -3.14 -0.26
CA ARG A 24 26.64 -1.77 -0.02
C ARG A 24 25.99 -1.66 1.35
N VAL A 25 26.49 -0.74 2.18
CA VAL A 25 25.95 -0.44 3.51
C VAL A 25 25.07 0.80 3.42
N TYR A 26 23.88 0.70 4.00
CA TYR A 26 22.95 1.81 4.15
C TYR A 26 22.71 2.08 5.63
N ASP A 27 22.90 3.34 6.03
CA ASP A 27 22.52 3.81 7.37
C ASP A 27 21.17 4.54 7.30
N TYR A 28 20.18 4.03 8.03
CA TYR A 28 18.87 4.64 8.11
C TYR A 28 18.68 5.23 9.51
N PRO A 29 18.83 6.56 9.69
CA PRO A 29 18.51 7.20 10.95
C PRO A 29 17.03 7.06 11.25
N MET A 30 16.72 6.54 12.46
CA MET A 30 15.35 6.27 12.90
C MET A 30 14.77 7.38 13.75
N ASP A 31 15.36 8.58 13.69
CA ASP A 31 14.92 9.77 14.42
C ASP A 31 13.66 10.38 13.80
N GLN A 32 12.57 9.65 13.94
CA GLN A 32 11.25 10.05 13.45
C GLN A 32 10.16 9.41 14.31
N ARG A 33 8.94 9.96 14.21
CA ARG A 33 7.76 9.45 14.90
C ARG A 33 7.33 8.08 14.40
N ALA A 34 6.57 7.37 15.23
CA ALA A 34 5.95 6.09 14.86
C ALA A 34 5.15 6.21 13.55
N THR A 35 5.41 5.30 12.64
CA THR A 35 4.75 5.29 11.33
C THR A 35 4.86 3.93 10.64
N THR A 36 3.97 3.70 9.68
CA THR A 36 4.02 2.56 8.77
C THR A 36 4.76 2.96 7.50
N LEU A 37 6.05 2.68 7.45
CA LEU A 37 6.85 2.82 6.24
C LEU A 37 6.86 1.51 5.44
N TRP A 38 7.33 1.60 4.22
CA TRP A 38 7.65 0.46 3.38
C TRP A 38 8.92 0.73 2.59
N TYR A 39 9.59 -0.32 2.16
CA TYR A 39 10.76 -0.24 1.30
C TYR A 39 10.55 -1.03 0.03
N HIS A 40 11.20 -0.63 -1.05
CA HIS A 40 11.20 -1.34 -2.32
C HIS A 40 12.50 -1.04 -3.09
N ASP A 41 12.81 -1.87 -4.07
CA ASP A 41 13.89 -1.61 -5.00
C ASP A 41 13.62 -0.33 -5.79
N HIS A 42 14.64 0.51 -5.92
CA HIS A 42 14.54 1.79 -6.62
C HIS A 42 15.58 1.92 -7.74
N ARG A 43 15.96 0.80 -8.35
CA ARG A 43 16.80 0.83 -9.54
C ARG A 43 16.08 1.63 -10.64
N MET A 44 16.78 2.64 -11.19
CA MET A 44 16.22 3.52 -12.24
C MET A 44 15.64 2.67 -13.38
N ASP A 45 14.42 3.00 -13.80
CA ASP A 45 13.64 2.34 -14.85
C ASP A 45 13.20 0.89 -14.54
N PHE A 46 13.58 0.32 -13.40
CA PHE A 46 13.29 -1.07 -13.03
C PHE A 46 12.48 -1.22 -11.74
N THR A 47 12.08 -0.13 -11.10
CA THR A 47 11.26 -0.16 -9.88
C THR A 47 9.95 -0.93 -10.12
N GLY A 48 9.28 -0.69 -11.25
CA GLY A 48 8.02 -1.34 -11.60
C GLY A 48 8.13 -2.88 -11.61
N PRO A 49 9.00 -3.50 -12.42
CA PRO A 49 9.17 -4.96 -12.43
C PRO A 49 9.69 -5.52 -11.10
N SER A 50 10.53 -4.78 -10.36
CA SER A 50 11.04 -5.20 -9.06
C SER A 50 9.92 -5.27 -8.01
N VAL A 51 9.11 -4.22 -7.88
CA VAL A 51 7.93 -4.21 -7.00
C VAL A 51 6.91 -5.27 -7.43
N TYR A 52 6.68 -5.43 -8.73
CA TYR A 52 5.78 -6.45 -9.25
C TYR A 52 6.22 -7.87 -8.85
N ARG A 53 7.52 -8.12 -8.77
CA ARG A 53 8.11 -9.41 -8.34
C ARG A 53 8.22 -9.57 -6.83
N GLY A 54 7.78 -8.57 -6.05
CA GLY A 54 7.72 -8.64 -4.59
C GLY A 54 8.97 -8.13 -3.86
N LEU A 55 9.85 -7.38 -4.54
CA LEU A 55 10.97 -6.72 -3.87
C LEU A 55 10.49 -5.48 -3.11
N ALA A 56 9.64 -5.70 -2.11
CA ALA A 56 9.06 -4.70 -1.26
C ALA A 56 8.69 -5.30 0.10
N GLY A 57 8.67 -4.49 1.14
CA GLY A 57 8.28 -4.94 2.48
C GLY A 57 7.90 -3.77 3.39
N PHE A 58 7.28 -4.08 4.52
CA PHE A 58 6.98 -3.10 5.55
C PHE A 58 8.22 -2.77 6.38
N TRP A 59 8.26 -1.51 6.83
CA TRP A 59 9.18 -1.05 7.87
C TRP A 59 8.37 -0.27 8.90
N LEU A 60 8.09 -0.90 10.03
CA LEU A 60 7.27 -0.33 11.09
C LEU A 60 8.17 0.36 12.11
N ILE A 61 7.96 1.66 12.29
CA ILE A 61 8.61 2.45 13.34
C ILE A 61 7.62 2.62 14.48
N GLN A 62 8.09 2.40 15.68
CA GLN A 62 7.34 2.53 16.93
C GLN A 62 8.02 3.54 17.84
N ASP A 63 7.25 4.25 18.64
CA ASP A 63 7.72 5.19 19.65
C ASP A 63 6.90 5.08 20.95
N GLU A 64 7.30 5.83 21.94
CA GLU A 64 6.64 5.84 23.25
C GLU A 64 5.25 6.49 23.19
N GLU A 65 5.02 7.46 22.29
CA GLU A 65 3.73 8.11 22.11
C GLU A 65 2.69 7.09 21.60
N GLU A 66 3.03 6.34 20.54
CA GLU A 66 2.17 5.25 20.04
C GLU A 66 2.01 4.16 21.11
N ALA A 67 3.10 3.79 21.79
CA ALA A 67 3.09 2.73 22.79
C ALA A 67 2.18 3.02 23.98
N ALA A 68 1.94 4.29 24.31
CA ALA A 68 1.06 4.69 25.40
C ALA A 68 -0.44 4.64 25.06
N LEU A 69 -0.81 4.55 23.77
CA LEU A 69 -2.20 4.51 23.35
C LEU A 69 -2.81 3.11 23.58
N PRO A 70 -4.10 3.00 23.95
CA PRO A 70 -4.78 1.73 24.19
C PRO A 70 -5.24 1.05 22.87
N LEU A 71 -4.47 1.19 21.81
CA LEU A 71 -4.76 0.60 20.49
C LEU A 71 -4.58 -0.92 20.49
N PRO A 72 -5.23 -1.66 19.57
CA PRO A 72 -4.95 -3.07 19.36
C PRO A 72 -3.47 -3.32 19.05
N ARG A 73 -2.90 -4.38 19.66
CA ARG A 73 -1.47 -4.71 19.60
C ARG A 73 -1.21 -6.19 19.45
N GLY A 74 0.04 -6.56 19.21
CA GLY A 74 0.48 -7.95 19.08
C GLY A 74 -0.22 -8.63 17.92
N GLU A 75 -0.89 -9.75 18.17
CA GLU A 75 -1.62 -10.51 17.14
C GLU A 75 -2.78 -9.75 16.50
N ARG A 76 -3.17 -8.59 17.07
CA ARG A 76 -4.23 -7.73 16.56
C ARG A 76 -3.70 -6.45 15.89
N ASP A 77 -2.40 -6.33 15.64
CA ASP A 77 -1.76 -5.28 14.83
C ASP A 77 -1.14 -5.94 13.59
N ILE A 78 -1.87 -5.94 12.48
CA ILE A 78 -1.60 -6.78 11.33
C ILE A 78 -1.30 -5.92 10.10
N PRO A 79 -0.09 -6.01 9.53
CA PRO A 79 0.22 -5.39 8.25
C PRO A 79 -0.45 -6.14 7.11
N LEU A 80 -1.08 -5.41 6.19
CA LEU A 80 -1.75 -5.93 4.99
C LEU A 80 -1.18 -5.27 3.74
N MET A 81 -0.26 -5.95 3.06
CA MET A 81 0.27 -5.54 1.76
C MET A 81 -0.63 -6.07 0.66
N ILE A 82 -1.34 -5.18 -0.01
CA ILE A 82 -2.30 -5.53 -1.06
C ILE A 82 -1.71 -5.16 -2.42
N CYS A 83 -1.73 -6.11 -3.36
CA CYS A 83 -1.31 -5.87 -4.72
C CYS A 83 -2.14 -6.69 -5.72
N ASP A 84 -2.04 -6.34 -7.00
CA ASP A 84 -2.61 -7.12 -8.08
C ASP A 84 -1.51 -7.72 -8.95
N ARG A 85 -1.72 -8.93 -9.43
CA ARG A 85 -0.79 -9.66 -10.30
C ARG A 85 -1.56 -10.35 -11.42
N ALA A 86 -0.88 -10.58 -12.54
CA ALA A 86 -1.30 -11.50 -13.58
C ALA A 86 -0.33 -12.68 -13.63
N PHE A 87 -0.84 -13.84 -14.02
CA PHE A 87 -0.06 -15.08 -14.05
C PHE A 87 -0.11 -15.71 -15.44
N ASN A 88 1.00 -16.29 -15.85
CA ASN A 88 1.07 -17.19 -17.01
C ASN A 88 0.45 -18.56 -16.69
N ALA A 89 0.21 -19.37 -17.69
CA ALA A 89 -0.39 -20.70 -17.53
C ALA A 89 0.46 -21.65 -16.65
N ASP A 90 1.74 -21.41 -16.52
CA ASP A 90 2.68 -22.16 -15.68
C ASP A 90 2.75 -21.64 -14.22
N GLY A 91 1.96 -20.60 -13.90
CA GLY A 91 1.93 -19.98 -12.57
C GLY A 91 3.02 -18.92 -12.33
N SER A 92 3.89 -18.65 -13.29
CA SER A 92 4.85 -17.55 -13.18
C SER A 92 4.15 -16.19 -13.34
N PHE A 93 4.74 -15.11 -12.82
CA PHE A 93 4.20 -13.77 -12.98
C PHE A 93 4.24 -13.36 -14.47
N HIS A 94 3.12 -12.87 -14.98
CA HIS A 94 3.06 -12.19 -16.25
C HIS A 94 3.33 -10.69 -16.04
N TYR A 95 4.54 -10.25 -16.43
CA TYR A 95 4.87 -8.82 -16.46
C TYR A 95 5.16 -8.42 -17.92
N PRO A 96 4.45 -7.41 -18.48
CA PRO A 96 4.50 -7.06 -19.90
C PRO A 96 5.76 -6.25 -20.24
N SER A 97 6.95 -6.78 -19.93
CA SER A 97 8.22 -6.15 -20.23
C SER A 97 8.57 -6.30 -21.71
N LEU A 98 9.08 -5.24 -22.34
CA LEU A 98 9.68 -5.30 -23.67
C LEU A 98 10.93 -6.18 -23.74
N ASP A 99 11.66 -6.26 -22.63
CA ASP A 99 12.83 -7.12 -22.47
C ASP A 99 12.62 -8.10 -21.31
N PRO A 100 12.32 -9.39 -21.61
CA PRO A 100 12.12 -10.42 -20.58
C PRO A 100 13.35 -10.64 -19.68
N THR A 101 14.55 -10.29 -20.16
CA THR A 101 15.79 -10.41 -19.37
C THR A 101 15.99 -9.27 -18.39
N LEU A 102 15.22 -8.19 -18.53
CA LEU A 102 15.29 -6.96 -17.72
C LEU A 102 16.66 -6.26 -17.76
N TRP A 103 17.38 -6.34 -18.88
CA TRP A 103 18.55 -5.52 -19.13
C TRP A 103 18.19 -4.14 -19.69
N SER A 104 17.05 -4.06 -20.40
CA SER A 104 16.51 -2.80 -20.94
C SER A 104 15.16 -2.48 -20.30
N PRO A 105 14.86 -1.20 -20.01
CA PRO A 105 13.59 -0.79 -19.45
C PRO A 105 12.46 -0.78 -20.49
N GLY A 106 11.23 -0.77 -20.02
CA GLY A 106 10.05 -0.55 -20.84
C GLY A 106 8.99 -1.63 -20.69
N VAL A 107 7.76 -1.27 -21.06
CA VAL A 107 6.60 -2.15 -21.10
C VAL A 107 5.90 -2.02 -22.43
N GLU A 108 5.14 -3.05 -22.81
CA GLU A 108 4.33 -3.08 -24.03
C GLU A 108 3.32 -1.92 -24.05
N GLN A 109 3.02 -1.43 -25.27
CA GLN A 109 2.16 -0.26 -25.49
C GLN A 109 0.84 -0.24 -24.69
N PRO A 110 0.07 -1.33 -24.58
CA PRO A 110 -1.18 -1.31 -23.80
C PRO A 110 -0.99 -1.02 -22.32
N TYR A 111 0.23 -1.19 -21.79
CA TYR A 111 0.56 -1.05 -20.36
C TYR A 111 1.32 0.23 -20.00
N MET A 112 1.57 1.11 -20.97
CA MET A 112 2.31 2.36 -20.73
C MET A 112 1.61 3.31 -19.73
N GLN A 113 0.30 3.15 -19.53
CA GLN A 113 -0.46 3.92 -18.53
C GLN A 113 -0.55 3.22 -17.17
N GLY A 114 0.01 2.03 -17.03
CA GLY A 114 0.08 1.26 -15.81
C GLY A 114 -0.12 -0.22 -16.03
N VAL A 115 0.65 -1.02 -15.32
CA VAL A 115 0.52 -2.48 -15.30
C VAL A 115 -0.56 -2.86 -14.30
N LEU A 116 -1.60 -3.53 -14.77
CA LEU A 116 -2.71 -4.04 -13.97
C LEU A 116 -2.75 -5.56 -14.03
N GLY A 117 -2.97 -6.20 -12.90
CA GLY A 117 -3.21 -7.63 -12.79
C GLY A 117 -4.71 -7.95 -12.61
N ASP A 118 -5.07 -9.21 -12.68
CA ASP A 118 -6.44 -9.72 -12.52
C ASP A 118 -6.62 -10.58 -11.27
N VAL A 119 -5.53 -10.85 -10.52
CA VAL A 119 -5.53 -11.58 -9.26
C VAL A 119 -5.11 -10.65 -8.13
N MET A 120 -6.01 -10.46 -7.14
CA MET A 120 -5.68 -9.69 -5.93
C MET A 120 -4.92 -10.58 -4.95
N LEU A 121 -3.77 -10.10 -4.50
CA LEU A 121 -2.95 -10.74 -3.46
C LEU A 121 -2.94 -9.87 -2.20
N THR A 122 -3.05 -10.51 -1.05
CA THR A 122 -2.78 -9.88 0.25
C THR A 122 -1.70 -10.69 0.96
N ASN A 123 -0.59 -10.03 1.30
CA ASN A 123 0.59 -10.68 1.89
C ASN A 123 1.06 -11.90 1.08
N GLY A 124 0.97 -11.84 -0.25
CA GLY A 124 1.38 -12.88 -1.19
C GLY A 124 0.38 -14.00 -1.43
N ALA A 125 -0.75 -14.06 -0.71
CA ALA A 125 -1.80 -15.05 -0.92
C ALA A 125 -2.97 -14.47 -1.74
N ALA A 126 -3.50 -15.25 -2.70
CA ALA A 126 -4.63 -14.86 -3.51
C ALA A 126 -5.94 -14.97 -2.70
N TRP A 127 -6.65 -13.87 -2.57
CA TRP A 127 -7.93 -13.77 -1.82
C TRP A 127 -7.93 -14.53 -0.49
N PRO A 128 -6.99 -14.26 0.43
CA PRO A 128 -6.85 -15.06 1.64
C PRO A 128 -8.05 -14.88 2.56
N VAL A 129 -8.21 -15.84 3.47
CA VAL A 129 -9.10 -15.74 4.62
C VAL A 129 -8.23 -15.55 5.86
N LEU A 130 -8.57 -14.52 6.66
CA LEU A 130 -7.93 -14.25 7.95
C LEU A 130 -8.94 -14.49 9.07
N ASP A 131 -8.63 -15.41 9.96
CA ASP A 131 -9.42 -15.63 11.17
C ASP A 131 -9.23 -14.46 12.14
N VAL A 132 -10.35 -13.93 12.65
CA VAL A 132 -10.39 -12.86 13.63
C VAL A 132 -11.33 -13.22 14.78
N ASP A 133 -11.14 -12.57 15.93
CA ASP A 133 -12.04 -12.67 17.08
C ASP A 133 -13.05 -11.50 17.08
N THR A 134 -14.06 -11.56 17.96
CA THR A 134 -14.98 -10.42 18.20
C THR A 134 -14.29 -9.31 19.00
N ALA A 135 -13.26 -8.69 18.41
CA ALA A 135 -12.41 -7.68 19.01
C ALA A 135 -12.01 -6.62 18.01
N ARG A 136 -11.37 -5.58 18.47
CA ARG A 136 -10.73 -4.58 17.59
C ARG A 136 -9.42 -5.11 17.07
N TYR A 137 -9.21 -4.88 15.77
CA TYR A 137 -7.96 -5.15 15.08
C TYR A 137 -7.43 -3.87 14.45
N ARG A 138 -6.13 -3.66 14.51
CA ARG A 138 -5.41 -2.62 13.78
C ARG A 138 -4.84 -3.22 12.50
N PHE A 139 -5.18 -2.64 11.37
CA PHE A 139 -4.64 -3.03 10.08
C PHE A 139 -3.79 -1.91 9.50
N ARG A 140 -2.55 -2.23 9.17
CA ARG A 140 -1.64 -1.34 8.47
C ARG A 140 -1.69 -1.67 6.99
N ILE A 141 -2.54 -0.97 6.24
CA ILE A 141 -2.85 -1.27 4.85
C ILE A 141 -1.86 -0.53 3.96
N LEU A 142 -1.18 -1.26 3.08
CA LEU A 142 -0.34 -0.72 2.00
C LEU A 142 -0.91 -1.16 0.65
N ASN A 143 -1.13 -0.21 -0.25
CA ASN A 143 -1.35 -0.52 -1.65
C ASN A 143 0.00 -0.63 -2.37
N SER A 144 0.47 -1.84 -2.63
CA SER A 144 1.71 -2.13 -3.37
C SER A 144 1.47 -2.55 -4.82
N CYS A 145 0.30 -2.17 -5.39
CA CYS A 145 0.06 -2.30 -6.82
C CYS A 145 0.97 -1.36 -7.62
N ASN A 146 1.30 -1.74 -8.85
CA ASN A 146 2.05 -0.87 -9.75
C ASN A 146 1.24 0.36 -10.20
N ALA A 147 -0.08 0.18 -10.43
CA ALA A 147 -0.93 1.25 -10.97
C ALA A 147 -2.36 1.28 -10.42
N ARG A 148 -2.84 0.17 -9.83
CA ARG A 148 -4.23 0.07 -9.41
C ARG A 148 -4.54 0.94 -8.21
N VAL A 149 -5.46 1.88 -8.38
CA VAL A 149 -6.17 2.53 -7.28
C VAL A 149 -7.28 1.60 -6.81
N MET A 150 -7.45 1.44 -5.51
CA MET A 150 -8.52 0.65 -4.91
C MET A 150 -9.48 1.54 -4.13
N GLN A 151 -10.74 1.14 -4.06
CA GLN A 151 -11.71 1.67 -3.11
C GLN A 151 -12.20 0.52 -2.24
N LEU A 152 -11.65 0.42 -1.03
CA LEU A 152 -11.91 -0.70 -0.12
C LEU A 152 -13.15 -0.43 0.74
N GLU A 153 -13.98 -1.45 0.91
CA GLU A 153 -15.16 -1.46 1.79
C GLU A 153 -15.22 -2.80 2.53
N LEU A 154 -15.74 -2.79 3.76
CA LEU A 154 -15.92 -4.00 4.58
C LEU A 154 -17.39 -4.44 4.51
N GLU A 155 -17.70 -5.41 3.65
CA GLU A 155 -19.04 -5.97 3.47
C GLU A 155 -19.26 -7.12 4.47
N GLY A 156 -20.11 -6.90 5.46
CA GLY A 156 -20.49 -7.91 6.47
C GLY A 156 -21.92 -8.39 6.33
N PRO A 157 -22.35 -9.39 7.11
CA PRO A 157 -23.68 -9.99 7.03
C PRO A 157 -24.82 -9.02 7.45
N ASN A 158 -24.48 -7.99 8.23
CA ASN A 158 -25.45 -7.01 8.74
C ASN A 158 -25.25 -5.61 8.13
N GLY A 159 -24.53 -5.51 7.03
CA GLY A 159 -24.15 -4.26 6.37
C GLY A 159 -22.65 -4.01 6.42
N THR A 160 -22.24 -2.79 6.08
CA THR A 160 -20.83 -2.40 6.04
C THR A 160 -20.30 -2.06 7.43
N LEU A 161 -19.04 -2.46 7.71
CA LEU A 161 -18.33 -2.02 8.89
C LEU A 161 -17.44 -0.81 8.53
N PRO A 162 -17.31 0.19 9.42
CA PRO A 162 -16.45 1.32 9.18
C PRO A 162 -14.96 0.97 9.38
N PHE A 163 -14.09 1.70 8.68
CA PHE A 163 -12.69 1.82 9.03
C PHE A 163 -12.51 3.06 9.92
N VAL A 164 -11.88 2.91 11.06
CA VAL A 164 -11.47 4.03 11.89
C VAL A 164 -10.00 4.32 11.60
N GLN A 165 -9.74 5.32 10.77
CA GLN A 165 -8.37 5.71 10.43
C GLN A 165 -7.71 6.38 11.63
N ILE A 166 -6.55 5.88 12.02
CA ILE A 166 -5.72 6.40 13.10
C ILE A 166 -4.39 6.94 12.62
N GLY A 167 -3.97 6.58 11.40
CA GLY A 167 -2.71 7.02 10.82
C GLY A 167 -2.71 6.99 9.30
N SER A 168 -1.66 7.56 8.72
CA SER A 168 -1.41 7.63 7.29
C SER A 168 0.09 7.43 7.01
N ASP A 169 0.54 7.82 5.81
CA ASP A 169 1.95 7.73 5.37
C ASP A 169 2.94 8.36 6.37
N GLY A 170 2.55 9.45 7.03
CA GLY A 170 3.40 10.20 7.95
C GLY A 170 3.26 9.81 9.43
N GLY A 171 2.49 8.76 9.74
CA GLY A 171 2.26 8.31 11.12
C GLY A 171 0.86 8.62 11.64
N LEU A 172 0.73 8.70 12.97
CA LEU A 172 -0.56 8.92 13.63
C LEU A 172 -1.17 10.28 13.27
N LEU A 173 -2.49 10.29 13.05
CA LEU A 173 -3.30 11.49 12.96
C LEU A 173 -3.44 12.16 14.33
N ALA A 174 -3.88 13.42 14.36
CA ALA A 174 -4.19 14.10 15.64
C ALA A 174 -5.41 13.47 16.33
N SER A 175 -6.40 13.05 15.55
CA SER A 175 -7.64 12.39 15.99
C SER A 175 -8.09 11.34 14.98
N PRO A 176 -8.87 10.32 15.41
CA PRO A 176 -9.38 9.31 14.49
C PRO A 176 -10.40 9.89 13.50
N VAL A 177 -10.46 9.28 12.30
CA VAL A 177 -11.43 9.62 11.25
C VAL A 177 -12.14 8.35 10.81
N GLU A 178 -13.48 8.36 10.84
CA GLU A 178 -14.27 7.22 10.38
C GLU A 178 -14.53 7.32 8.87
N HIS A 179 -14.41 6.18 8.17
CA HIS A 179 -14.66 6.03 6.75
C HIS A 179 -15.52 4.80 6.47
N GLN A 180 -16.51 4.93 5.60
CA GLN A 180 -17.26 3.78 5.10
C GLN A 180 -16.50 3.05 3.99
N SER A 181 -15.65 3.75 3.26
CA SER A 181 -14.73 3.17 2.29
C SER A 181 -13.42 3.97 2.24
N LEU A 182 -12.33 3.30 1.84
CA LEU A 182 -11.00 3.91 1.70
C LEU A 182 -10.58 3.92 0.23
N VAL A 183 -10.34 5.10 -0.33
CA VAL A 183 -9.67 5.21 -1.62
C VAL A 183 -8.17 5.23 -1.36
N ILE A 184 -7.46 4.23 -1.90
CA ILE A 184 -6.03 4.05 -1.67
C ILE A 184 -5.29 3.91 -2.99
N ALA A 185 -4.45 4.89 -3.30
CA ALA A 185 -3.57 4.89 -4.47
C ALA A 185 -2.29 4.07 -4.21
N PRO A 186 -1.57 3.65 -5.27
CA PRO A 186 -0.27 2.98 -5.10
C PRO A 186 0.67 3.74 -4.18
N ALA A 187 1.39 3.02 -3.34
CA ALA A 187 2.31 3.47 -2.31
C ALA A 187 1.66 4.12 -1.06
N GLN A 188 0.39 4.46 -1.08
CA GLN A 188 -0.29 4.99 0.10
C GLN A 188 -0.43 3.92 1.18
N ARG A 189 -0.32 4.36 2.45
CA ARG A 189 -0.60 3.56 3.64
C ARG A 189 -1.77 4.17 4.40
N PHE A 190 -2.64 3.31 4.88
CA PHE A 190 -3.65 3.62 5.87
C PHE A 190 -3.41 2.76 7.11
N ASP A 191 -3.42 3.39 8.26
CA ASP A 191 -3.42 2.72 9.56
C ASP A 191 -4.82 2.85 10.13
N VAL A 192 -5.53 1.73 10.22
CA VAL A 192 -6.96 1.72 10.58
C VAL A 192 -7.25 0.72 11.68
N VAL A 193 -8.27 1.01 12.47
CA VAL A 193 -8.88 0.04 13.39
C VAL A 193 -10.23 -0.39 12.83
N VAL A 194 -10.47 -1.71 12.83
CA VAL A 194 -11.76 -2.31 12.53
C VAL A 194 -12.27 -2.99 13.79
N ASP A 195 -13.52 -2.73 14.15
CA ASP A 195 -14.19 -3.30 15.33
C ASP A 195 -15.11 -4.44 14.94
N PHE A 196 -14.74 -5.68 15.29
CA PHE A 196 -15.55 -6.87 15.07
C PHE A 196 -16.39 -7.25 16.29
N SER A 197 -16.47 -6.43 17.35
CA SER A 197 -17.22 -6.75 18.57
C SER A 197 -18.73 -6.88 18.35
N GLY A 198 -19.25 -6.27 17.29
CA GLY A 198 -20.66 -6.40 16.86
C GLY A 198 -20.94 -7.65 16.01
N CYS A 199 -19.92 -8.42 15.67
CA CYS A 199 -20.04 -9.66 14.89
C CYS A 199 -20.20 -10.87 15.81
N LYS A 200 -20.51 -12.04 15.21
CA LYS A 200 -20.67 -13.33 15.88
C LYS A 200 -19.69 -14.34 15.30
N ALA A 201 -19.35 -15.35 16.07
CA ALA A 201 -18.59 -16.48 15.54
C ALA A 201 -19.33 -17.13 14.35
N GLY A 202 -18.62 -17.30 13.25
CA GLY A 202 -19.13 -17.75 11.95
C GLY A 202 -19.44 -16.63 10.95
N ASP A 203 -19.51 -15.38 11.39
CA ASP A 203 -19.68 -14.25 10.45
C ASP A 203 -18.46 -14.10 9.55
N GLU A 204 -18.71 -13.75 8.30
CA GLU A 204 -17.68 -13.46 7.30
C GLU A 204 -17.81 -12.02 6.81
N ILE A 205 -16.70 -11.30 6.79
CA ILE A 205 -16.62 -9.92 6.33
C ILE A 205 -15.67 -9.88 5.14
N THR A 206 -16.17 -9.51 3.98
CA THR A 206 -15.36 -9.42 2.76
C THR A 206 -14.80 -8.00 2.58
N VAL A 207 -13.51 -7.88 2.39
CA VAL A 207 -12.91 -6.63 1.92
C VAL A 207 -13.14 -6.54 0.42
N ARG A 208 -14.11 -5.71 0.04
CA ARG A 208 -14.46 -5.42 -1.37
C ARG A 208 -13.55 -4.33 -1.91
N ASN A 209 -13.27 -4.41 -3.19
CA ASN A 209 -12.72 -3.30 -3.96
C ASN A 209 -13.79 -2.77 -4.92
N LEU A 210 -14.44 -1.69 -4.54
CA LEU A 210 -15.55 -1.09 -5.29
C LEU A 210 -15.11 -0.53 -6.66
N ALA A 211 -13.82 -0.22 -6.81
CA ALA A 211 -13.21 0.18 -8.08
C ALA A 211 -12.81 -1.02 -8.96
N GLY A 212 -12.88 -2.25 -8.42
CA GLY A 212 -12.55 -3.49 -9.13
C GLY A 212 -13.78 -4.14 -9.77
N GLN A 213 -13.53 -5.05 -10.72
CA GLN A 213 -14.57 -5.85 -11.36
C GLN A 213 -14.14 -7.31 -11.39
N GLY A 214 -15.11 -8.25 -11.39
CA GLY A 214 -14.82 -9.68 -11.41
C GLY A 214 -13.87 -10.10 -10.30
N SER A 215 -12.78 -10.75 -10.66
CA SER A 215 -11.75 -11.24 -9.71
C SER A 215 -11.07 -10.14 -8.89
N THR A 216 -11.02 -8.90 -9.39
CA THR A 216 -10.42 -7.76 -8.67
C THR A 216 -11.40 -7.02 -7.76
N GLY A 217 -12.67 -7.42 -7.73
CA GLY A 217 -13.72 -6.86 -6.87
C GLY A 217 -13.69 -7.36 -5.42
N SER A 218 -12.85 -8.35 -5.10
CA SER A 218 -12.62 -8.84 -3.73
C SER A 218 -11.14 -8.92 -3.44
N VAL A 219 -10.75 -8.59 -2.20
CA VAL A 219 -9.33 -8.52 -1.79
C VAL A 219 -8.98 -9.63 -0.81
N LEU A 220 -9.67 -9.70 0.30
CA LEU A 220 -9.53 -10.73 1.32
C LEU A 220 -10.84 -10.88 2.08
N ARG A 221 -10.93 -11.90 2.94
CA ARG A 221 -12.08 -12.12 3.81
C ARG A 221 -11.62 -12.31 5.25
N PHE A 222 -12.30 -11.66 6.18
CA PHE A 222 -12.20 -11.95 7.60
C PHE A 222 -13.27 -12.98 7.97
N LYS A 223 -12.88 -13.95 8.79
CA LYS A 223 -13.81 -14.92 9.38
C LYS A 223 -13.76 -14.80 10.89
N VAL A 224 -14.87 -14.44 11.50
CA VAL A 224 -14.97 -14.34 12.94
C VAL A 224 -15.05 -15.76 13.53
N THR A 225 -14.11 -16.13 14.39
CA THR A 225 -13.98 -17.50 14.88
C THR A 225 -14.35 -17.65 16.35
N ARG A 226 -14.12 -16.62 17.18
CA ARG A 226 -14.30 -16.71 18.62
C ARG A 226 -14.86 -15.43 19.19
N GLU A 227 -15.66 -15.57 20.24
CA GLU A 227 -16.07 -14.45 21.08
C GLU A 227 -15.05 -14.26 22.20
N VAL A 228 -14.53 -13.03 22.34
CA VAL A 228 -13.50 -12.71 23.33
C VAL A 228 -13.76 -11.33 23.97
N ALA A 229 -13.24 -11.15 25.16
CA ALA A 229 -13.19 -9.81 25.76
C ALA A 229 -12.10 -8.99 25.09
N ASP A 230 -12.38 -7.72 24.82
CA ASP A 230 -11.44 -6.74 24.25
C ASP A 230 -11.40 -5.49 25.11
N THR A 231 -10.20 -5.12 25.58
CA THR A 231 -9.95 -3.94 26.38
C THR A 231 -9.32 -2.79 25.59
N SER A 232 -9.03 -3.04 24.31
CA SER A 232 -8.48 -2.01 23.44
C SER A 232 -9.52 -0.94 23.11
N SER A 233 -9.06 0.25 22.75
CA SER A 233 -9.94 1.34 22.35
C SER A 233 -9.20 2.31 21.42
N VAL A 234 -9.96 3.13 20.70
CA VAL A 234 -9.41 4.22 19.89
C VAL A 234 -9.69 5.53 20.63
N PRO A 235 -8.67 6.20 21.21
CA PRO A 235 -8.89 7.45 21.93
C PRO A 235 -9.18 8.61 20.96
N ALA A 236 -9.91 9.61 21.44
CA ALA A 236 -10.24 10.80 20.66
C ALA A 236 -9.01 11.64 20.24
N LYS A 237 -7.95 11.60 21.05
CA LYS A 237 -6.64 12.20 20.71
C LYS A 237 -5.64 11.10 20.48
N LEU A 238 -5.02 11.08 19.30
CA LEU A 238 -4.01 10.08 18.93
C LEU A 238 -2.58 10.65 19.07
N SER A 239 -2.41 11.88 18.64
CA SER A 239 -1.08 12.52 18.67
C SER A 239 -1.19 14.04 18.70
N THR A 240 -0.04 14.71 18.85
CA THR A 240 0.05 16.15 18.64
C THR A 240 0.80 16.41 17.35
N VAL A 241 0.10 16.98 16.36
CA VAL A 241 0.68 17.37 15.07
C VAL A 241 0.89 18.87 15.09
N GLU A 242 2.16 19.29 15.03
CA GLU A 242 2.51 20.70 14.97
C GLU A 242 2.11 21.29 13.61
N PRO A 243 1.29 22.35 13.57
CA PRO A 243 0.89 22.94 12.31
C PRO A 243 2.06 23.66 11.65
N LEU A 244 2.22 23.46 10.35
CA LEU A 244 3.16 24.24 9.55
C LEU A 244 2.55 25.62 9.27
N VAL A 245 3.00 26.63 10.02
CA VAL A 245 2.52 28.00 9.87
C VAL A 245 3.41 28.76 8.90
N PRO A 246 2.87 29.22 7.74
CA PRO A 246 3.62 30.03 6.79
C PRO A 246 4.09 31.35 7.46
N THR A 247 5.35 31.67 7.28
CA THR A 247 5.90 32.98 7.70
C THR A 247 5.83 33.99 6.54
N ALA A 248 5.90 35.28 6.87
CA ALA A 248 5.89 36.35 5.84
C ALA A 248 7.07 36.27 4.86
N SER A 249 8.16 35.58 5.24
CA SER A 249 9.35 35.38 4.39
C SER A 249 9.24 34.19 3.45
N MET A 250 8.20 33.33 3.60
CA MET A 250 8.01 32.16 2.73
C MET A 250 7.47 32.57 1.35
N SER A 251 8.11 32.08 0.30
CA SER A 251 7.65 32.28 -1.09
C SER A 251 6.41 31.42 -1.35
N ARG A 252 5.39 32.03 -1.96
CA ARG A 252 4.28 31.29 -2.56
C ARG A 252 4.68 30.75 -3.93
N ARG A 253 4.33 29.50 -4.19
CA ARG A 253 4.44 28.89 -5.53
C ARG A 253 3.08 28.37 -5.95
N THR A 254 2.71 28.63 -7.18
CA THR A 254 1.57 28.00 -7.85
C THR A 254 2.12 26.84 -8.66
N MET A 255 1.53 25.67 -8.52
CA MET A 255 1.87 24.48 -9.30
C MET A 255 0.63 24.04 -10.07
N ASP A 256 0.75 23.99 -11.39
CA ASP A 256 -0.30 23.51 -12.28
C ASP A 256 0.02 22.10 -12.74
N PHE A 257 -0.90 21.18 -12.52
CA PHE A 257 -0.77 19.80 -12.96
C PHE A 257 -1.47 19.64 -14.31
N HIS A 258 -0.70 19.29 -15.33
CA HIS A 258 -1.21 19.04 -16.67
C HIS A 258 -1.02 17.59 -17.05
N ARG A 259 -2.06 16.95 -17.60
CA ARG A 259 -1.94 15.70 -18.29
C ARG A 259 -1.70 15.98 -19.77
N TYR A 260 -0.50 15.73 -20.26
CA TYR A 260 -0.24 15.82 -21.70
C TYR A 260 -1.01 14.69 -22.40
N PRO A 261 -1.74 15.00 -23.50
CA PRO A 261 -2.25 13.94 -24.36
C PRO A 261 -1.05 13.12 -24.87
N PRO A 262 -1.21 11.80 -25.13
CA PRO A 262 -0.15 11.03 -25.76
C PRO A 262 0.25 11.73 -27.05
N ALA A 263 1.56 11.86 -27.27
CA ALA A 263 2.06 12.37 -28.54
C ALA A 263 1.49 11.49 -29.66
N GLY A 264 0.71 12.09 -30.55
CA GLY A 264 0.05 11.42 -31.67
C GLY A 264 1.05 10.90 -32.71
#